data_69c995cbc99eb6949b2410ffdca63d3b
#
_entry.id   69c995cbc99eb6949b2410ffdca63d3b
#
_cell.length_a   1.000
_cell.length_b   1.000
_cell.length_c   1.000
_cell.angle_alpha   90.00
_cell.angle_beta   90.00
_cell.angle_gamma   90.00
#
_symmetry.space_group_name_H-M   'P 1'
#
loop_
_entity.id
_entity.type
_entity.pdbx_description
1 polymer ?
#
loop_
_entity_poly.entity_id
_entity_poly.type
_entity_poly.pdbx_seq_one_letter_code
_entity_poly.pdbx_strand_id
1 'polypeptide(L)'
;MSSNSRQHNIAVIPGDGIGIEVTASTLKVLRAVQKKVGGFELSFDELDYGSARYKAQGSYTPKGWLDHLRKSDAIFFGAVGDPDVPDHISLWELILPMRQTFQQYVNIRPSSILPGIPSRIVGTKPGDLDWIIVRENTEGEYAGQGGRTHVGTEWEVATELAVFTRKGVERVMRFAFETAQSRPKKLLTVVSKSNAQRYGLLLWDEVAEIVSKDFPDVKWDKMLVDAMTVRMVAKPTSLDTIVTTNLHGDILSDLAAGLSGSIGIAHSASLDPTRTSPSLFEPVHGAAFDIMGKDLANPIAAIMSAAEMLRWLRENEAADLVEKACKQSIADGQTTGDLGGKLKTSQVTEAVCKILATL
;
A
#
# COMPACT_ATOMS: atom_id res chain seq x y z
N MET A 1 24.81 -11.21 -29.79
CA MET A 1 23.40 -11.56 -29.67
C MET A 1 22.76 -10.44 -28.85
N SER A 2 21.91 -9.57 -29.45
CA SER A 2 21.21 -8.56 -28.68
C SER A 2 20.20 -9.29 -27.81
N SER A 3 20.46 -9.38 -26.51
CA SER A 3 19.44 -9.80 -25.55
C SER A 3 18.28 -8.82 -25.69
N ASN A 4 17.11 -9.31 -26.09
CA ASN A 4 15.88 -8.52 -26.09
C ASN A 4 15.64 -8.08 -24.65
N SER A 5 15.99 -6.84 -24.32
CA SER A 5 15.74 -6.25 -23.00
C SER A 5 14.22 -6.20 -22.79
N ARG A 6 13.74 -6.71 -21.64
CA ARG A 6 12.31 -6.58 -21.27
C ARG A 6 11.99 -5.10 -21.08
N GLN A 7 10.94 -4.63 -21.70
CA GLN A 7 10.51 -3.22 -21.61
C GLN A 7 9.32 -3.12 -20.67
N HIS A 8 9.34 -2.17 -19.74
CA HIS A 8 8.23 -1.89 -18.84
C HIS A 8 7.91 -0.39 -18.87
N ASN A 9 6.68 -0.06 -19.18
CA ASN A 9 6.16 1.31 -19.18
C ASN A 9 5.47 1.60 -17.85
N ILE A 10 6.01 2.53 -17.09
CA ILE A 10 5.52 2.89 -15.76
C ILE A 10 4.89 4.27 -15.81
N ALA A 11 3.59 4.36 -15.53
CA ALA A 11 2.96 5.65 -15.25
C ALA A 11 3.39 6.11 -13.87
N VAL A 12 3.92 7.31 -13.74
CA VAL A 12 4.40 7.89 -12.49
C VAL A 12 3.55 9.09 -12.14
N ILE A 13 2.90 9.03 -10.99
CA ILE A 13 2.07 10.11 -10.46
C ILE A 13 2.71 10.58 -9.15
N PRO A 14 3.57 11.61 -9.15
CA PRO A 14 4.17 12.13 -7.92
C PRO A 14 3.12 12.65 -6.94
N GLY A 15 2.04 13.24 -7.46
CA GLY A 15 0.95 13.79 -6.68
C GLY A 15 1.34 15.05 -5.92
N ASP A 16 1.16 15.04 -4.59
CA ASP A 16 1.21 16.22 -3.74
C ASP A 16 2.24 16.10 -2.61
N GLY A 17 2.60 17.23 -2.02
CA GLY A 17 3.40 17.29 -0.80
C GLY A 17 4.74 16.57 -0.92
N ILE A 18 5.04 15.71 0.06
CA ILE A 18 6.26 14.89 0.05
C ILE A 18 6.25 13.83 -1.06
N GLY A 19 5.10 13.51 -1.66
CA GLY A 19 5.00 12.59 -2.77
C GLY A 19 5.95 12.92 -3.91
N ILE A 20 6.18 14.22 -4.17
CA ILE A 20 7.10 14.70 -5.21
C ILE A 20 8.55 14.28 -4.91
N GLU A 21 9.03 14.52 -3.68
CA GLU A 21 10.42 14.24 -3.32
C GLU A 21 10.71 12.76 -3.09
N VAL A 22 9.74 11.99 -2.54
CA VAL A 22 9.94 10.54 -2.38
C VAL A 22 9.83 9.80 -3.71
N THR A 23 9.03 10.29 -4.67
CA THR A 23 8.99 9.78 -6.04
C THR A 23 10.32 10.01 -6.75
N ALA A 24 10.87 11.24 -6.70
CA ALA A 24 12.17 11.54 -7.29
C ALA A 24 13.28 10.62 -6.72
N SER A 25 13.27 10.38 -5.42
CA SER A 25 14.16 9.43 -4.71
C SER A 25 14.00 8.02 -5.27
N THR A 26 12.78 7.57 -5.42
CA THR A 26 12.44 6.23 -5.92
C THR A 26 12.91 6.03 -7.35
N LEU A 27 12.64 6.98 -8.25
CA LEU A 27 13.09 6.91 -9.65
C LEU A 27 14.62 6.83 -9.75
N LYS A 28 15.35 7.52 -8.85
CA LYS A 28 16.80 7.43 -8.80
C LYS A 28 17.27 6.01 -8.44
N VAL A 29 16.67 5.37 -7.45
CA VAL A 29 16.98 3.99 -7.05
C VAL A 29 16.61 2.99 -8.15
N LEU A 30 15.46 3.17 -8.80
CA LEU A 30 15.04 2.32 -9.93
C LEU A 30 16.02 2.38 -11.09
N ARG A 31 16.50 3.56 -11.46
CA ARG A 31 17.55 3.71 -12.49
C ARG A 31 18.87 3.05 -12.08
N ALA A 32 19.22 3.12 -10.77
CA ALA A 32 20.45 2.49 -10.27
C ALA A 32 20.36 0.97 -10.33
N VAL A 33 19.26 0.36 -9.90
CA VAL A 33 19.08 -1.10 -9.94
C VAL A 33 18.96 -1.63 -11.37
N GLN A 34 18.27 -0.91 -12.25
CA GLN A 34 18.19 -1.25 -13.67
C GLN A 34 19.60 -1.33 -14.30
N LYS A 35 20.44 -0.32 -14.02
CA LYS A 35 21.82 -0.30 -14.51
C LYS A 35 22.67 -1.46 -13.95
N LYS A 36 22.43 -1.84 -12.69
CA LYS A 36 23.19 -2.90 -12.00
C LYS A 36 22.81 -4.28 -12.51
N VAL A 37 21.54 -4.59 -12.59
CA VAL A 37 21.05 -5.93 -12.98
C VAL A 37 21.08 -6.10 -14.51
N GLY A 38 20.65 -5.08 -15.25
CA GLY A 38 20.51 -5.16 -16.71
C GLY A 38 19.38 -6.10 -17.14
N GLY A 39 19.23 -6.33 -18.46
CA GLY A 39 18.24 -7.27 -19.00
C GLY A 39 16.79 -6.77 -19.01
N PHE A 40 16.52 -5.63 -18.44
CA PHE A 40 15.22 -4.93 -18.52
C PHE A 40 15.41 -3.42 -18.60
N GLU A 41 14.37 -2.72 -19.05
CA GLU A 41 14.36 -1.26 -19.15
C GLU A 41 13.02 -0.71 -18.65
N LEU A 42 13.10 0.33 -17.82
CA LEU A 42 11.95 1.07 -17.29
C LEU A 42 11.83 2.39 -18.02
N SER A 43 10.72 2.63 -18.68
CA SER A 43 10.36 3.95 -19.19
C SER A 43 9.31 4.58 -18.25
N PHE A 44 9.51 5.85 -17.93
CA PHE A 44 8.69 6.57 -16.96
C PHE A 44 7.88 7.64 -17.68
N ASP A 45 6.57 7.55 -17.56
CA ASP A 45 5.60 8.54 -18.00
C ASP A 45 5.14 9.35 -16.78
N GLU A 46 5.78 10.51 -16.55
CA GLU A 46 5.53 11.35 -15.38
C GLU A 46 4.31 12.25 -15.63
N LEU A 47 3.27 12.08 -14.80
CA LEU A 47 1.96 12.70 -14.96
C LEU A 47 1.70 13.74 -13.86
N ASP A 48 1.15 14.89 -14.24
CA ASP A 48 0.84 16.05 -13.39
C ASP A 48 -0.49 15.91 -12.62
N TYR A 49 -0.88 14.66 -12.27
CA TYR A 49 -2.13 14.40 -11.57
C TYR A 49 -1.98 14.69 -10.07
N GLY A 50 -2.71 15.68 -9.58
CA GLY A 50 -2.58 16.13 -8.18
C GLY A 50 -3.36 17.41 -7.90
N SER A 51 -3.23 17.90 -6.66
CA SER A 51 -3.95 19.07 -6.16
C SER A 51 -3.53 20.38 -6.85
N ALA A 52 -2.28 20.48 -7.30
CA ALA A 52 -1.83 21.63 -8.07
C ALA A 52 -2.64 21.78 -9.38
N ARG A 53 -2.86 20.66 -10.08
CA ARG A 53 -3.72 20.63 -11.26
C ARG A 53 -5.17 20.95 -10.91
N TYR A 54 -5.70 20.36 -9.84
CA TYR A 54 -7.06 20.62 -9.37
C TYR A 54 -7.28 22.10 -9.10
N LYS A 55 -6.38 22.77 -8.37
CA LYS A 55 -6.45 24.20 -8.09
C LYS A 55 -6.39 25.06 -9.35
N ALA A 56 -5.63 24.65 -10.35
CA ALA A 56 -5.47 25.40 -11.61
C ALA A 56 -6.59 25.13 -12.63
N GLN A 57 -7.16 23.93 -12.70
CA GLN A 57 -8.05 23.49 -13.77
C GLN A 57 -9.40 22.94 -13.30
N GLY A 58 -9.63 22.83 -11.97
CA GLY A 58 -10.87 22.31 -11.39
C GLY A 58 -11.04 20.79 -11.49
N SER A 59 -9.96 20.04 -11.82
CA SER A 59 -9.98 18.57 -11.86
C SER A 59 -8.58 18.01 -11.61
N TYR A 60 -8.52 16.85 -10.92
CA TYR A 60 -7.26 16.14 -10.62
C TYR A 60 -6.60 15.55 -11.87
N THR A 61 -7.40 15.26 -12.90
CA THR A 61 -6.95 14.49 -14.07
C THR A 61 -7.58 15.04 -15.36
N PRO A 62 -6.93 14.88 -16.53
CA PRO A 62 -7.53 15.23 -17.81
C PRO A 62 -8.61 14.22 -18.24
N LYS A 63 -9.43 14.61 -19.20
CA LYS A 63 -10.39 13.69 -19.83
C LYS A 63 -9.66 12.48 -20.44
N GLY A 64 -10.14 11.26 -20.20
CA GLY A 64 -9.57 10.02 -20.77
C GLY A 64 -8.31 9.52 -20.06
N TRP A 65 -8.00 10.03 -18.89
CA TRP A 65 -6.81 9.67 -18.12
C TRP A 65 -6.72 8.18 -17.73
N LEU A 66 -7.84 7.53 -17.45
CA LEU A 66 -7.85 6.10 -17.16
C LEU A 66 -7.45 5.26 -18.39
N ASP A 67 -7.90 5.66 -19.60
CA ASP A 67 -7.49 4.99 -20.83
C ASP A 67 -6.00 5.21 -21.12
N HIS A 68 -5.45 6.35 -20.69
CA HIS A 68 -4.02 6.62 -20.77
C HIS A 68 -3.25 5.69 -19.84
N LEU A 69 -3.64 5.63 -18.55
CA LEU A 69 -3.00 4.75 -17.55
C LEU A 69 -3.11 3.26 -17.91
N ARG A 70 -4.18 2.84 -18.59
CA ARG A 70 -4.39 1.44 -19.00
C ARG A 70 -3.27 0.91 -19.93
N LYS A 71 -2.53 1.79 -20.56
CA LYS A 71 -1.42 1.43 -21.49
C LYS A 71 -0.11 1.14 -20.74
N SER A 72 -0.06 1.40 -19.45
CA SER A 72 1.12 1.16 -18.63
C SER A 72 1.13 -0.25 -18.06
N ASP A 73 2.31 -0.79 -17.80
CA ASP A 73 2.48 -2.10 -17.15
C ASP A 73 2.27 -2.02 -15.64
N ALA A 74 2.54 -0.85 -15.07
CA ALA A 74 2.30 -0.54 -13.66
C ALA A 74 2.14 0.97 -13.45
N ILE A 75 1.54 1.35 -12.31
CA ILE A 75 1.41 2.73 -11.86
C ILE A 75 2.21 2.87 -10.58
N PHE A 76 3.13 3.84 -10.55
CA PHE A 76 3.80 4.27 -9.33
C PHE A 76 3.20 5.59 -8.86
N PHE A 77 2.78 5.64 -7.60
CA PHE A 77 2.09 6.78 -7.02
C PHE A 77 2.83 7.29 -5.77
N GLY A 78 3.03 8.60 -5.66
CA GLY A 78 3.71 9.22 -4.52
C GLY A 78 2.79 9.42 -3.33
N ALA A 79 1.99 10.47 -3.36
CA ALA A 79 0.98 10.77 -2.35
C ALA A 79 -0.04 11.78 -2.90
N VAL A 80 -1.21 11.90 -2.26
CA VAL A 80 -2.18 12.94 -2.59
C VAL A 80 -2.80 13.54 -1.34
N GLY A 81 -3.20 14.79 -1.44
CA GLY A 81 -3.83 15.58 -0.39
C GLY A 81 -3.21 16.97 -0.35
N ASP A 82 -4.03 17.99 -0.08
CA ASP A 82 -3.60 19.39 0.00
C ASP A 82 -4.49 20.08 1.03
N PRO A 83 -3.92 20.84 2.00
CA PRO A 83 -4.69 21.50 3.06
C PRO A 83 -5.81 22.42 2.56
N ASP A 84 -5.66 22.96 1.34
CA ASP A 84 -6.64 23.85 0.72
C ASP A 84 -7.72 23.11 -0.09
N VAL A 85 -7.66 21.78 -0.18
CA VAL A 85 -8.61 20.94 -0.91
C VAL A 85 -9.24 19.91 0.03
N PRO A 86 -10.57 19.83 0.13
CA PRO A 86 -11.21 18.82 0.97
C PRO A 86 -10.77 17.40 0.64
N ASP A 87 -10.39 16.61 1.65
CA ASP A 87 -9.78 15.28 1.51
C ASP A 87 -10.60 14.31 0.64
N HIS A 88 -11.95 14.40 0.73
CA HIS A 88 -12.81 13.52 -0.05
C HIS A 88 -12.69 13.77 -1.56
N ILE A 89 -12.32 14.97 -2.01
CA ILE A 89 -12.21 15.27 -3.45
C ILE A 89 -11.04 14.50 -4.05
N SER A 90 -9.85 14.57 -3.45
CA SER A 90 -8.67 13.86 -3.95
C SER A 90 -8.89 12.33 -3.98
N LEU A 91 -9.53 11.80 -2.96
CA LEU A 91 -9.84 10.38 -2.86
C LEU A 91 -10.81 9.93 -3.95
N TRP A 92 -11.93 10.67 -4.13
CA TRP A 92 -13.01 10.30 -5.06
C TRP A 92 -12.73 10.65 -6.52
N GLU A 93 -11.87 11.64 -6.81
CA GLU A 93 -11.54 12.01 -8.19
C GLU A 93 -10.28 11.34 -8.74
N LEU A 94 -9.39 10.83 -7.88
CA LEU A 94 -8.12 10.24 -8.32
C LEU A 94 -7.95 8.78 -7.89
N ILE A 95 -7.95 8.51 -6.58
CA ILE A 95 -7.56 7.18 -6.06
C ILE A 95 -8.63 6.11 -6.33
N LEU A 96 -9.87 6.35 -5.91
CA LEU A 96 -10.93 5.35 -6.03
C LEU A 96 -11.29 5.01 -7.47
N PRO A 97 -11.37 5.97 -8.43
CA PRO A 97 -11.59 5.63 -9.82
C PRO A 97 -10.52 4.70 -10.41
N MET A 98 -9.24 4.84 -10.05
CA MET A 98 -8.20 3.89 -10.46
C MET A 98 -8.47 2.49 -9.90
N ARG A 99 -8.66 2.39 -8.58
CA ARG A 99 -8.88 1.11 -7.89
C ARG A 99 -10.10 0.37 -8.43
N GLN A 100 -11.21 1.07 -8.63
CA GLN A 100 -12.46 0.48 -9.11
C GLN A 100 -12.40 0.13 -10.59
N THR A 101 -11.92 1.04 -11.46
CA THR A 101 -11.85 0.82 -12.91
C THR A 101 -10.87 -0.27 -13.29
N PHE A 102 -9.71 -0.32 -12.61
CA PHE A 102 -8.67 -1.32 -12.87
C PHE A 102 -8.84 -2.59 -12.04
N GLN A 103 -9.94 -2.70 -11.29
CA GLN A 103 -10.21 -3.86 -10.44
C GLN A 103 -9.02 -4.22 -9.53
N GLN A 104 -8.37 -3.21 -8.97
CA GLN A 104 -7.28 -3.36 -8.01
C GLN A 104 -7.86 -3.74 -6.64
N TYR A 105 -8.51 -4.90 -6.59
CA TYR A 105 -9.34 -5.32 -5.45
C TYR A 105 -8.58 -5.84 -4.24
N VAL A 106 -7.28 -6.02 -4.38
CA VAL A 106 -6.39 -6.41 -3.29
C VAL A 106 -5.43 -5.26 -3.01
N ASN A 107 -5.38 -4.77 -1.76
CA ASN A 107 -4.30 -3.92 -1.31
C ASN A 107 -3.45 -4.70 -0.29
N ILE A 108 -2.17 -4.89 -0.63
CA ILE A 108 -1.19 -5.58 0.23
C ILE A 108 -0.43 -4.54 1.02
N ARG A 109 -0.35 -4.72 2.34
CA ARG A 109 0.39 -3.86 3.27
C ARG A 109 1.28 -4.72 4.17
N PRO A 110 2.51 -5.02 3.76
CA PRO A 110 3.49 -5.71 4.61
C PRO A 110 3.90 -4.83 5.78
N SER A 111 4.05 -5.41 6.94
CA SER A 111 4.47 -4.71 8.16
C SER A 111 5.42 -5.60 8.96
N SER A 112 6.62 -5.11 9.24
CA SER A 112 7.60 -5.86 10.01
C SER A 112 8.51 -4.93 10.82
N ILE A 113 8.96 -5.41 11.99
CA ILE A 113 10.03 -4.75 12.73
C ILE A 113 11.34 -5.11 12.04
N LEU A 114 11.96 -4.11 11.41
CA LEU A 114 13.24 -4.28 10.71
C LEU A 114 14.43 -4.16 11.66
N PRO A 115 15.57 -4.84 11.38
CA PRO A 115 16.80 -4.63 12.11
C PRO A 115 17.22 -3.15 12.10
N GLY A 116 17.66 -2.63 13.24
CA GLY A 116 18.03 -1.21 13.39
C GLY A 116 16.89 -0.30 13.86
N ILE A 117 15.64 -0.76 13.84
CA ILE A 117 14.51 0.01 14.33
C ILE A 117 14.17 -0.42 15.77
N PRO A 118 14.11 0.52 16.73
CA PRO A 118 13.63 0.22 18.07
C PRO A 118 12.14 -0.17 18.01
N SER A 119 11.80 -1.31 18.59
CA SER A 119 10.41 -1.74 18.67
C SER A 119 9.58 -0.76 19.50
N ARG A 120 8.37 -0.47 19.04
CA ARG A 120 7.36 0.30 19.80
C ARG A 120 6.63 -0.58 20.82
N ILE A 121 6.73 -1.90 20.72
CA ILE A 121 6.13 -2.85 21.64
C ILE A 121 7.23 -3.37 22.58
N VAL A 122 7.08 -3.14 23.86
CA VAL A 122 8.05 -3.58 24.87
C VAL A 122 8.26 -5.09 24.80
N GLY A 123 9.54 -5.51 24.78
CA GLY A 123 9.92 -6.92 24.77
C GLY A 123 9.88 -7.61 23.41
N THR A 124 9.59 -6.89 22.33
CA THR A 124 9.66 -7.45 20.97
C THR A 124 10.97 -7.09 20.28
N LYS A 125 11.35 -7.90 19.30
CA LYS A 125 12.56 -7.77 18.48
C LYS A 125 12.23 -7.93 16.99
N PRO A 126 13.16 -7.63 16.09
CA PRO A 126 13.01 -7.92 14.66
C PRO A 126 12.56 -9.37 14.41
N GLY A 127 11.53 -9.53 13.58
CA GLY A 127 10.88 -10.82 13.26
C GLY A 127 9.72 -11.22 14.17
N ASP A 128 9.51 -10.59 15.33
CA ASP A 128 8.36 -10.85 16.19
C ASP A 128 7.05 -10.26 15.63
N LEU A 129 7.16 -9.16 14.88
CA LEU A 129 6.13 -8.61 14.04
C LEU A 129 6.58 -8.76 12.59
N ASP A 130 5.90 -9.60 11.85
CA ASP A 130 6.09 -9.85 10.42
C ASP A 130 4.75 -10.27 9.84
N TRP A 131 3.96 -9.28 9.41
CA TRP A 131 2.59 -9.46 8.95
C TRP A 131 2.43 -9.01 7.50
N ILE A 132 1.46 -9.65 6.82
CA ILE A 132 0.89 -9.13 5.57
C ILE A 132 -0.59 -8.87 5.81
N ILE A 133 -1.00 -7.61 5.70
CA ILE A 133 -2.41 -7.24 5.72
C ILE A 133 -2.90 -7.21 4.28
N VAL A 134 -3.88 -8.06 3.99
CA VAL A 134 -4.62 -8.13 2.74
C VAL A 134 -5.93 -7.37 2.94
N ARG A 135 -5.98 -6.14 2.44
CA ARG A 135 -7.14 -5.25 2.51
C ARG A 135 -7.98 -5.41 1.25
N GLU A 136 -9.28 -5.66 1.36
CA GLU A 136 -10.21 -5.45 0.26
C GLU A 136 -10.17 -3.98 -0.16
N ASN A 137 -10.22 -3.67 -1.46
CA ASN A 137 -9.81 -2.34 -1.92
C ASN A 137 -10.79 -1.66 -2.89
N THR A 138 -11.97 -2.24 -3.14
CA THR A 138 -12.94 -1.74 -4.13
C THR A 138 -14.37 -1.63 -3.64
N GLU A 139 -14.68 -2.22 -2.50
CA GLU A 139 -16.01 -2.32 -1.91
C GLU A 139 -16.05 -1.75 -0.47
N GLY A 140 -17.02 -2.17 0.31
CA GLY A 140 -17.23 -1.71 1.68
C GLY A 140 -17.78 -0.29 1.73
N GLU A 141 -17.31 0.49 2.66
CA GLU A 141 -17.66 1.90 2.86
C GLU A 141 -17.16 2.79 1.72
N TYR A 142 -16.18 2.33 0.94
CA TYR A 142 -15.62 3.03 -0.22
C TYR A 142 -16.36 2.71 -1.53
N ALA A 143 -17.51 2.04 -1.46
CA ALA A 143 -18.34 1.74 -2.64
C ALA A 143 -19.06 2.99 -3.20
N GLY A 144 -19.11 4.10 -2.45
CA GLY A 144 -19.73 5.34 -2.88
C GLY A 144 -21.25 5.30 -2.91
N GLN A 145 -21.84 4.49 -2.06
CA GLN A 145 -23.29 4.37 -1.94
C GLN A 145 -23.79 5.13 -0.72
N GLY A 146 -24.66 6.10 -0.93
CA GLY A 146 -25.19 6.92 0.14
C GLY A 146 -25.76 8.22 -0.37
N GLY A 147 -26.01 9.15 0.52
CA GLY A 147 -26.52 10.47 0.16
C GLY A 147 -26.85 11.35 1.34
N ARG A 148 -27.21 12.59 1.02
CA ARG A 148 -27.65 13.58 2.02
C ARG A 148 -28.99 14.19 1.59
N THR A 149 -29.87 14.38 2.55
CA THR A 149 -31.17 15.05 2.37
C THR A 149 -31.34 16.16 3.39
N HIS A 150 -32.18 17.15 3.11
CA HIS A 150 -32.47 18.33 3.94
C HIS A 150 -31.18 19.09 4.34
N VAL A 151 -30.20 19.17 3.42
CA VAL A 151 -28.90 19.78 3.64
C VAL A 151 -29.02 21.22 4.14
N GLY A 152 -28.28 21.54 5.23
CA GLY A 152 -28.26 22.87 5.83
C GLY A 152 -29.44 23.17 6.75
N THR A 153 -30.29 22.19 7.08
CA THR A 153 -31.40 22.32 8.04
C THR A 153 -31.18 21.45 9.28
N GLU A 154 -31.96 21.68 10.35
CA GLU A 154 -31.94 20.81 11.54
C GLU A 154 -32.37 19.37 11.30
N TRP A 155 -33.03 19.10 10.16
CA TRP A 155 -33.51 17.78 9.72
C TRP A 155 -32.57 17.09 8.75
N GLU A 156 -31.33 17.60 8.63
CA GLU A 156 -30.36 17.02 7.72
C GLU A 156 -30.05 15.57 8.07
N VAL A 157 -30.13 14.70 7.05
CA VAL A 157 -29.80 13.28 7.14
C VAL A 157 -28.66 12.97 6.18
N ALA A 158 -27.63 12.30 6.66
CA ALA A 158 -26.57 11.71 5.84
C ALA A 158 -26.56 10.18 6.02
N THR A 159 -26.44 9.47 4.92
CA THR A 159 -26.32 8.02 4.89
C THR A 159 -25.06 7.60 4.15
N GLU A 160 -24.39 6.58 4.65
CA GLU A 160 -23.27 5.90 3.99
C GLU A 160 -23.53 4.40 4.07
N LEU A 161 -23.47 3.68 2.95
CA LEU A 161 -23.76 2.26 2.88
C LEU A 161 -22.47 1.48 2.61
N ALA A 162 -22.15 0.55 3.48
CA ALA A 162 -21.12 -0.45 3.23
C ALA A 162 -21.69 -1.54 2.30
N VAL A 163 -21.10 -1.73 1.14
CA VAL A 163 -21.54 -2.70 0.12
C VAL A 163 -20.54 -3.85 0.03
N PHE A 164 -21.02 -5.07 0.18
CA PHE A 164 -20.21 -6.28 0.07
C PHE A 164 -20.87 -7.24 -0.91
N THR A 165 -20.19 -7.54 -2.03
CA THR A 165 -20.68 -8.55 -2.96
C THR A 165 -20.01 -9.90 -2.64
N ARG A 166 -20.73 -11.01 -2.83
CA ARG A 166 -20.15 -12.34 -2.64
C ARG A 166 -18.90 -12.53 -3.48
N LYS A 167 -18.90 -12.07 -4.74
CA LYS A 167 -17.75 -12.13 -5.64
C LYS A 167 -16.56 -11.32 -5.14
N GLY A 168 -16.80 -10.09 -4.66
CA GLY A 168 -15.75 -9.22 -4.12
C GLY A 168 -15.11 -9.82 -2.87
N VAL A 169 -15.93 -10.32 -1.94
CA VAL A 169 -15.46 -10.98 -0.73
C VAL A 169 -14.69 -12.29 -1.06
N GLU A 170 -15.21 -13.12 -1.97
CA GLU A 170 -14.57 -14.39 -2.32
C GLU A 170 -13.18 -14.19 -2.96
N ARG A 171 -13.06 -13.26 -3.90
CA ARG A 171 -11.78 -13.06 -4.62
C ARG A 171 -10.67 -12.56 -3.69
N VAL A 172 -10.97 -11.64 -2.76
CA VAL A 172 -9.95 -11.15 -1.80
C VAL A 172 -9.65 -12.23 -0.76
N MET A 173 -10.65 -13.01 -0.35
CA MET A 173 -10.48 -14.11 0.59
C MET A 173 -9.56 -15.20 0.01
N ARG A 174 -9.77 -15.61 -1.25
CA ARG A 174 -8.89 -16.58 -1.95
C ARG A 174 -7.47 -16.07 -2.02
N PHE A 175 -7.27 -14.82 -2.41
CA PHE A 175 -5.94 -14.21 -2.44
C PHE A 175 -5.26 -14.22 -1.06
N ALA A 176 -6.01 -13.97 0.00
CA ALA A 176 -5.47 -14.01 1.36
C ALA A 176 -5.09 -15.43 1.82
N PHE A 177 -5.89 -16.44 1.47
CA PHE A 177 -5.54 -17.83 1.74
C PHE A 177 -4.30 -18.27 0.95
N GLU A 178 -4.19 -17.93 -0.35
CA GLU A 178 -3.00 -18.16 -1.18
C GLU A 178 -1.76 -17.47 -0.59
N THR A 179 -1.90 -16.24 -0.14
CA THR A 179 -0.84 -15.50 0.53
C THR A 179 -0.40 -16.22 1.81
N ALA A 180 -1.34 -16.60 2.67
CA ALA A 180 -1.03 -17.35 3.89
C ALA A 180 -0.37 -18.70 3.59
N GLN A 181 -0.84 -19.42 2.57
CA GLN A 181 -0.28 -20.71 2.14
C GLN A 181 1.19 -20.58 1.71
N SER A 182 1.56 -19.48 1.08
CA SER A 182 2.94 -19.21 0.64
C SER A 182 3.90 -18.84 1.78
N ARG A 183 3.38 -18.46 2.96
CA ARG A 183 4.18 -18.06 4.13
C ARG A 183 4.50 -19.24 5.04
N PRO A 184 5.64 -19.21 5.77
CA PRO A 184 6.08 -20.33 6.60
C PRO A 184 5.10 -20.75 7.71
N LYS A 185 4.38 -19.79 8.32
CA LYS A 185 3.42 -20.08 9.42
C LYS A 185 2.12 -20.67 8.90
N LYS A 186 1.77 -20.44 7.63
CA LYS A 186 0.49 -20.83 7.01
C LYS A 186 -0.70 -20.48 7.91
N LEU A 187 -0.73 -19.25 8.40
CA LEU A 187 -1.73 -18.76 9.33
C LEU A 187 -2.45 -17.55 8.75
N LEU A 188 -3.78 -17.60 8.72
CA LEU A 188 -4.65 -16.50 8.29
C LEU A 188 -5.56 -16.09 9.44
N THR A 189 -5.61 -14.80 9.76
CA THR A 189 -6.62 -14.22 10.63
C THR A 189 -7.61 -13.41 9.80
N VAL A 190 -8.87 -13.81 9.81
CA VAL A 190 -9.98 -13.12 9.14
C VAL A 190 -10.58 -12.10 10.08
N VAL A 191 -10.47 -10.81 9.74
CA VAL A 191 -11.00 -9.73 10.58
C VAL A 191 -12.41 -9.36 10.16
N SER A 192 -13.33 -9.34 11.11
CA SER A 192 -14.75 -9.13 10.93
C SER A 192 -15.33 -8.23 12.04
N LYS A 193 -16.57 -7.79 11.88
CA LYS A 193 -17.42 -7.20 12.92
C LYS A 193 -18.85 -7.70 12.79
N SER A 194 -19.00 -8.98 12.48
CA SER A 194 -20.29 -9.63 12.18
C SER A 194 -21.30 -9.61 13.34
N ASN A 195 -20.83 -9.44 14.59
CA ASN A 195 -21.72 -9.24 15.74
C ASN A 195 -22.47 -7.90 15.69
N ALA A 196 -21.99 -6.90 14.93
CA ALA A 196 -22.64 -5.59 14.75
C ALA A 196 -23.18 -5.39 13.34
N GLN A 197 -22.39 -5.68 12.32
CA GLN A 197 -22.75 -5.58 10.90
C GLN A 197 -23.27 -6.93 10.39
N ARG A 198 -24.48 -7.26 10.79
CA ARG A 198 -25.09 -8.60 10.70
C ARG A 198 -25.46 -9.06 9.28
N TYR A 199 -25.31 -8.27 8.25
CA TYR A 199 -25.56 -8.68 6.87
C TYR A 199 -24.25 -8.82 6.09
N GLY A 200 -23.54 -7.73 5.88
CA GLY A 200 -22.31 -7.71 5.09
C GLY A 200 -21.19 -8.55 5.70
N LEU A 201 -20.98 -8.43 7.02
CA LEU A 201 -19.88 -9.16 7.66
C LEU A 201 -20.25 -10.59 8.08
N LEU A 202 -21.53 -10.96 8.11
CA LEU A 202 -21.89 -12.39 8.13
C LEU A 202 -21.57 -13.04 6.78
N LEU A 203 -21.85 -12.37 5.65
CA LEU A 203 -21.44 -12.84 4.33
C LEU A 203 -19.90 -13.03 4.26
N TRP A 204 -19.14 -12.11 4.87
CA TRP A 204 -17.69 -12.20 4.96
C TRP A 204 -17.24 -13.46 5.71
N ASP A 205 -17.84 -13.74 6.87
CA ASP A 205 -17.57 -14.92 7.67
C ASP A 205 -17.92 -16.23 6.93
N GLU A 206 -19.10 -16.28 6.31
CA GLU A 206 -19.56 -17.43 5.51
C GLU A 206 -18.61 -17.74 4.34
N VAL A 207 -18.16 -16.71 3.63
CA VAL A 207 -17.23 -16.88 2.51
C VAL A 207 -15.87 -17.38 3.00
N ALA A 208 -15.39 -16.91 4.15
CA ALA A 208 -14.15 -17.42 4.74
C ALA A 208 -14.25 -18.93 5.03
N GLU A 209 -15.36 -19.39 5.61
CA GLU A 209 -15.61 -20.83 5.86
C GLU A 209 -15.69 -21.65 4.59
N ILE A 210 -16.27 -21.09 3.50
CA ILE A 210 -16.37 -21.79 2.20
C ILE A 210 -14.98 -21.90 1.57
N VAL A 211 -14.25 -20.79 1.47
CA VAL A 211 -12.94 -20.74 0.81
C VAL A 211 -11.89 -21.55 1.56
N SER A 212 -11.94 -21.58 2.89
CA SER A 212 -10.99 -22.35 3.71
C SER A 212 -10.92 -23.84 3.35
N LYS A 213 -12.00 -24.40 2.82
CA LYS A 213 -12.05 -25.82 2.41
C LYS A 213 -11.11 -26.16 1.25
N ASP A 214 -10.78 -25.16 0.42
CA ASP A 214 -9.85 -25.30 -0.70
C ASP A 214 -8.38 -25.18 -0.24
N PHE A 215 -8.14 -24.77 1.03
CA PHE A 215 -6.81 -24.56 1.61
C PHE A 215 -6.61 -25.32 2.93
N PRO A 216 -6.69 -26.66 2.93
CA PRO A 216 -6.70 -27.48 4.15
C PRO A 216 -5.40 -27.42 4.96
N ASP A 217 -4.31 -26.94 4.37
CA ASP A 217 -3.01 -26.77 4.99
C ASP A 217 -2.81 -25.38 5.61
N VAL A 218 -3.75 -24.45 5.44
CA VAL A 218 -3.75 -23.13 6.07
C VAL A 218 -4.59 -23.16 7.34
N LYS A 219 -3.96 -22.85 8.46
CA LYS A 219 -4.69 -22.62 9.72
C LYS A 219 -5.30 -21.23 9.68
N TRP A 220 -6.56 -21.11 10.06
CA TRP A 220 -7.20 -19.81 10.13
C TRP A 220 -8.04 -19.62 11.37
N ASP A 221 -8.20 -18.38 11.80
CA ASP A 221 -9.10 -17.97 12.86
C ASP A 221 -9.86 -16.69 12.46
N LYS A 222 -10.98 -16.44 13.12
CA LYS A 222 -11.77 -15.22 13.01
C LYS A 222 -11.56 -14.34 14.21
N MET A 223 -11.41 -13.03 14.00
CA MET A 223 -11.27 -12.03 15.05
C MET A 223 -12.17 -10.83 14.79
N LEU A 224 -12.86 -10.34 15.81
CA LEU A 224 -13.55 -9.05 15.72
C LEU A 224 -12.52 -7.92 15.70
N VAL A 225 -12.76 -6.87 14.91
CA VAL A 225 -11.77 -5.81 14.64
C VAL A 225 -11.26 -5.12 15.90
N ASP A 226 -12.12 -4.89 16.89
CA ASP A 226 -11.73 -4.33 18.19
C ASP A 226 -10.81 -5.27 18.99
N ALA A 227 -11.12 -6.57 19.03
CA ALA A 227 -10.25 -7.57 19.63
C ALA A 227 -8.94 -7.73 18.84
N MET A 228 -8.97 -7.53 17.53
CA MET A 228 -7.78 -7.54 16.66
C MET A 228 -6.79 -6.44 17.03
N THR A 229 -7.25 -5.21 17.30
CA THR A 229 -6.35 -4.13 17.74
C THR A 229 -5.61 -4.49 19.03
N VAL A 230 -6.32 -5.13 19.99
CA VAL A 230 -5.70 -5.63 21.22
C VAL A 230 -4.67 -6.73 20.92
N ARG A 231 -5.01 -7.69 20.04
CA ARG A 231 -4.11 -8.80 19.67
C ARG A 231 -2.84 -8.31 18.99
N MET A 232 -2.94 -7.31 18.12
CA MET A 232 -1.79 -6.70 17.44
C MET A 232 -0.77 -6.15 18.43
N VAL A 233 -1.23 -5.55 19.52
CA VAL A 233 -0.35 -5.00 20.56
C VAL A 233 0.12 -6.07 21.57
N ALA A 234 -0.82 -6.89 22.07
CA ALA A 234 -0.54 -7.78 23.18
C ALA A 234 0.12 -9.10 22.76
N LYS A 235 -0.10 -9.57 21.52
CA LYS A 235 0.38 -10.87 21.02
C LYS A 235 0.83 -10.80 19.56
N PRO A 236 1.77 -9.91 19.18
CA PRO A 236 2.16 -9.69 17.78
C PRO A 236 2.66 -10.96 17.09
N THR A 237 3.39 -11.82 17.79
CA THR A 237 3.93 -13.08 17.25
C THR A 237 2.86 -14.11 16.87
N SER A 238 1.62 -13.94 17.35
CA SER A 238 0.49 -14.82 17.03
C SER A 238 -0.17 -14.54 15.69
N LEU A 239 0.27 -13.53 14.97
CA LEU A 239 -0.24 -13.10 13.68
C LEU A 239 0.73 -13.41 12.55
N ASP A 240 0.21 -13.50 11.33
CA ASP A 240 0.97 -13.72 10.11
C ASP A 240 0.29 -13.02 8.92
N THR A 241 -0.64 -13.69 8.23
CA THR A 241 -1.48 -13.06 7.22
C THR A 241 -2.80 -12.63 7.84
N ILE A 242 -3.27 -11.45 7.49
CA ILE A 242 -4.50 -10.84 8.01
C ILE A 242 -5.33 -10.41 6.83
N VAL A 243 -6.58 -10.87 6.72
CA VAL A 243 -7.50 -10.37 5.71
C VAL A 243 -8.62 -9.58 6.35
N THR A 244 -9.00 -8.48 5.71
CA THR A 244 -9.98 -7.55 6.27
C THR A 244 -10.70 -6.71 5.20
N THR A 245 -11.84 -6.13 5.59
CA THR A 245 -12.59 -5.19 4.75
C THR A 245 -11.78 -3.93 4.45
N ASN A 246 -12.25 -3.12 3.54
CA ASN A 246 -11.58 -1.90 3.10
C ASN A 246 -11.31 -0.94 4.28
N LEU A 247 -12.34 -0.52 5.01
CA LEU A 247 -12.19 0.43 6.12
C LEU A 247 -11.37 -0.15 7.29
N HIS A 248 -11.66 -1.39 7.70
CA HIS A 248 -10.87 -2.01 8.77
C HIS A 248 -9.41 -2.19 8.37
N GLY A 249 -9.14 -2.49 7.09
CA GLY A 249 -7.78 -2.65 6.57
C GLY A 249 -6.99 -1.36 6.58
N ASP A 250 -7.65 -0.24 6.30
CA ASP A 250 -7.04 1.08 6.41
C ASP A 250 -6.57 1.34 7.85
N ILE A 251 -7.48 1.22 8.80
CA ILE A 251 -7.21 1.50 10.21
C ILE A 251 -6.14 0.55 10.79
N LEU A 252 -6.27 -0.75 10.53
CA LEU A 252 -5.34 -1.75 11.09
C LEU A 252 -3.95 -1.68 10.50
N SER A 253 -3.81 -1.27 9.23
CA SER A 253 -2.48 -1.14 8.62
C SER A 253 -1.72 0.09 9.12
N ASP A 254 -2.42 1.17 9.47
CA ASP A 254 -1.79 2.34 10.09
C ASP A 254 -1.33 2.01 11.53
N LEU A 255 -2.13 1.26 12.27
CA LEU A 255 -1.70 0.70 13.55
C LEU A 255 -0.45 -0.19 13.36
N ALA A 256 -0.45 -1.09 12.37
CA ALA A 256 0.68 -1.95 12.07
C ALA A 256 1.94 -1.15 11.72
N ALA A 257 1.82 -0.10 10.91
CA ALA A 257 2.92 0.80 10.57
C ALA A 257 3.50 1.48 11.82
N GLY A 258 2.64 2.00 12.69
CA GLY A 258 3.04 2.59 13.97
C GLY A 258 3.80 1.60 14.86
N LEU A 259 3.31 0.35 14.95
CA LEU A 259 3.94 -0.71 15.74
C LEU A 259 5.27 -1.19 15.13
N SER A 260 5.42 -1.11 13.80
CA SER A 260 6.65 -1.47 13.07
C SER A 260 7.76 -0.41 13.19
N GLY A 261 7.42 0.79 13.68
CA GLY A 261 8.38 1.86 13.92
C GLY A 261 8.02 3.21 13.31
N SER A 262 7.63 3.26 12.04
CA SER A 262 7.25 4.49 11.33
C SER A 262 6.37 4.20 10.11
N ILE A 263 5.43 5.08 9.83
CA ILE A 263 4.69 5.06 8.57
C ILE A 263 5.60 5.36 7.36
N GLY A 264 6.74 5.99 7.59
CA GLY A 264 7.75 6.29 6.56
C GLY A 264 8.47 5.07 5.97
N ILE A 265 8.22 3.86 6.51
CA ILE A 265 8.69 2.59 5.95
C ILE A 265 7.53 1.69 5.48
N ALA A 266 6.29 2.11 5.70
CA ALA A 266 5.12 1.34 5.32
C ALA A 266 4.84 1.49 3.82
N HIS A 267 5.00 0.40 3.09
CA HIS A 267 4.77 0.32 1.66
C HIS A 267 3.51 -0.46 1.33
N SER A 268 2.97 -0.27 0.15
CA SER A 268 1.78 -0.97 -0.27
C SER A 268 1.72 -1.21 -1.79
N ALA A 269 0.86 -2.16 -2.17
CA ALA A 269 0.51 -2.43 -3.56
C ALA A 269 -1.00 -2.66 -3.68
N SER A 270 -1.65 -1.93 -4.57
CA SER A 270 -3.05 -2.11 -4.97
C SER A 270 -3.08 -2.91 -6.26
N LEU A 271 -3.47 -4.18 -6.16
CA LEU A 271 -3.27 -5.17 -7.22
C LEU A 271 -4.57 -5.54 -7.94
N ASP A 272 -4.47 -5.70 -9.25
CA ASP A 272 -5.34 -6.57 -10.04
C ASP A 272 -4.67 -7.94 -10.21
N PRO A 273 -4.97 -8.94 -9.35
CA PRO A 273 -4.35 -10.27 -9.45
C PRO A 273 -4.60 -10.99 -10.77
N THR A 274 -5.61 -10.58 -11.55
CA THR A 274 -5.88 -11.13 -12.88
C THR A 274 -4.91 -10.58 -13.94
N ARG A 275 -4.18 -9.51 -13.63
CA ARG A 275 -3.22 -8.83 -14.53
C ARG A 275 -3.84 -8.33 -15.84
N THR A 276 -5.12 -8.01 -15.84
CA THR A 276 -5.83 -7.46 -17.00
C THR A 276 -5.75 -5.93 -17.07
N SER A 277 -5.39 -5.32 -15.94
CA SER A 277 -5.21 -3.89 -15.81
C SER A 277 -3.94 -3.57 -15.02
N PRO A 278 -3.38 -2.35 -15.14
CA PRO A 278 -2.20 -1.98 -14.37
C PRO A 278 -2.50 -1.97 -12.86
N SER A 279 -1.58 -2.53 -12.09
CA SER A 279 -1.57 -2.44 -10.63
C SER A 279 -0.86 -1.17 -10.17
N LEU A 280 -1.19 -0.66 -8.97
CA LEU A 280 -0.65 0.57 -8.42
C LEU A 280 0.21 0.28 -7.20
N PHE A 281 1.35 0.97 -7.10
CA PHE A 281 2.35 0.82 -6.05
C PHE A 281 2.58 2.17 -5.39
N GLU A 282 2.34 2.25 -4.09
CA GLU A 282 2.33 3.52 -3.35
C GLU A 282 2.80 3.33 -1.90
N PRO A 283 3.48 4.31 -1.29
CA PRO A 283 3.68 4.31 0.16
C PRO A 283 2.33 4.49 0.88
N VAL A 284 2.26 4.06 2.14
CA VAL A 284 1.05 4.20 2.96
C VAL A 284 0.87 5.63 3.48
N HIS A 285 1.98 6.37 3.67
CA HIS A 285 1.93 7.76 4.16
C HIS A 285 1.22 8.70 3.18
N GLY A 286 0.61 9.76 3.71
CA GLY A 286 -0.01 10.84 2.93
C GLY A 286 1.00 11.91 2.45
N ALA A 287 0.48 13.06 2.06
CA ALA A 287 1.23 14.15 1.44
C ALA A 287 2.11 14.97 2.42
N ALA A 288 1.88 14.91 3.74
CA ALA A 288 2.68 15.54 4.81
C ALA A 288 3.23 16.94 4.45
N PHE A 289 2.33 17.86 4.16
CA PHE A 289 2.64 19.22 3.70
C PHE A 289 3.51 20.02 4.68
N ASP A 290 3.45 19.69 5.96
CA ASP A 290 4.26 20.31 7.02
C ASP A 290 5.77 20.14 6.81
N ILE A 291 6.20 19.09 6.15
CA ILE A 291 7.60 18.79 5.84
C ILE A 291 7.92 18.84 4.34
N MET A 292 6.96 19.15 3.48
CA MET A 292 7.15 19.26 2.03
C MET A 292 8.30 20.21 1.67
N GLY A 293 9.20 19.78 0.78
CA GLY A 293 10.31 20.57 0.25
C GLY A 293 11.44 20.86 1.27
N LYS A 294 11.36 20.27 2.48
CA LYS A 294 12.40 20.44 3.51
C LYS A 294 13.49 19.36 3.47
N ASP A 295 13.39 18.41 2.56
CA ASP A 295 14.31 17.27 2.45
C ASP A 295 14.33 16.41 3.74
N LEU A 296 13.16 16.25 4.39
CA LEU A 296 13.00 15.54 5.67
C LEU A 296 12.21 14.24 5.55
N ALA A 297 11.45 14.07 4.48
CA ALA A 297 10.62 12.89 4.28
C ALA A 297 11.46 11.61 4.19
N ASN A 298 10.98 10.52 4.79
CA ASN A 298 11.59 9.21 4.64
C ASN A 298 11.23 8.60 3.27
N PRO A 299 12.21 8.34 2.37
CA PRO A 299 11.89 7.82 1.04
C PRO A 299 11.72 6.28 1.02
N ILE A 300 12.00 5.58 2.13
CA ILE A 300 12.06 4.12 2.17
C ILE A 300 10.73 3.47 1.82
N ALA A 301 9.60 3.98 2.31
CA ALA A 301 8.28 3.42 1.96
C ALA A 301 8.04 3.44 0.46
N ALA A 302 8.32 4.56 -0.21
CA ALA A 302 8.17 4.71 -1.65
C ALA A 302 9.14 3.79 -2.43
N ILE A 303 10.40 3.69 -2.00
CA ILE A 303 11.39 2.79 -2.59
C ILE A 303 10.99 1.33 -2.41
N MET A 304 10.48 0.94 -1.25
CA MET A 304 9.99 -0.42 -0.99
C MET A 304 8.72 -0.74 -1.81
N SER A 305 7.82 0.24 -2.01
CA SER A 305 6.68 0.07 -2.93
C SER A 305 7.14 -0.19 -4.36
N ALA A 306 8.23 0.47 -4.79
CA ALA A 306 8.83 0.22 -6.09
C ALA A 306 9.54 -1.16 -6.16
N ALA A 307 10.06 -1.70 -5.07
CA ALA A 307 10.55 -3.08 -5.02
C ALA A 307 9.40 -4.07 -5.24
N GLU A 308 8.23 -3.84 -4.62
CA GLU A 308 7.03 -4.64 -4.88
C GLU A 308 6.57 -4.51 -6.36
N MET A 309 6.66 -3.32 -6.96
CA MET A 309 6.40 -3.13 -8.38
C MET A 309 7.35 -3.96 -9.26
N LEU A 310 8.63 -3.96 -8.98
CA LEU A 310 9.60 -4.77 -9.70
C LEU A 310 9.29 -6.28 -9.57
N ARG A 311 8.93 -6.75 -8.38
CA ARG A 311 8.51 -8.13 -8.13
C ARG A 311 7.25 -8.48 -8.93
N TRP A 312 6.30 -7.57 -8.98
CA TRP A 312 5.09 -7.71 -9.79
C TRP A 312 5.40 -7.80 -11.29
N LEU A 313 6.37 -7.04 -11.77
CA LEU A 313 6.86 -7.06 -13.16
C LEU A 313 7.79 -8.27 -13.45
N ARG A 314 7.99 -9.17 -12.46
CA ARG A 314 8.87 -10.35 -12.53
C ARG A 314 10.37 -10.03 -12.61
N GLU A 315 10.76 -8.83 -12.21
CA GLU A 315 12.15 -8.42 -12.04
C GLU A 315 12.61 -8.72 -10.59
N ASN A 316 12.54 -10.00 -10.20
CA ASN A 316 12.72 -10.45 -8.82
C ASN A 316 14.10 -10.13 -8.27
N GLU A 317 15.18 -10.33 -9.05
CA GLU A 317 16.55 -10.00 -8.63
C GLU A 317 16.69 -8.51 -8.30
N ALA A 318 16.14 -7.64 -9.15
CA ALA A 318 16.14 -6.20 -8.92
C ALA A 318 15.33 -5.81 -7.67
N ALA A 319 14.16 -6.45 -7.47
CA ALA A 319 13.32 -6.24 -6.30
C ALA A 319 14.05 -6.62 -5.01
N ASP A 320 14.68 -7.79 -4.97
CA ASP A 320 15.39 -8.31 -3.80
C ASP A 320 16.61 -7.44 -3.45
N LEU A 321 17.33 -6.93 -4.45
CA LEU A 321 18.45 -6.02 -4.25
C LEU A 321 18.01 -4.67 -3.67
N VAL A 322 16.91 -4.09 -4.17
CA VAL A 322 16.36 -2.83 -3.63
C VAL A 322 15.90 -3.02 -2.19
N GLU A 323 15.15 -4.09 -1.92
CA GLU A 323 14.68 -4.41 -0.58
C GLU A 323 15.85 -4.60 0.40
N LYS A 324 16.87 -5.36 -0.02
CA LYS A 324 18.08 -5.59 0.78
C LYS A 324 18.84 -4.29 1.05
N ALA A 325 18.97 -3.41 0.05
CA ALA A 325 19.64 -2.12 0.22
C ALA A 325 18.91 -1.22 1.21
N CYS A 326 17.56 -1.17 1.16
CA CYS A 326 16.75 -0.43 2.12
C CYS A 326 16.93 -0.98 3.55
N LYS A 327 16.81 -2.30 3.73
CA LYS A 327 17.00 -2.95 5.03
C LYS A 327 18.40 -2.71 5.60
N GLN A 328 19.43 -2.76 4.77
CA GLN A 328 20.80 -2.49 5.18
C GLN A 328 20.99 -1.02 5.57
N SER A 329 20.45 -0.05 4.80
CA SER A 329 20.49 1.37 5.16
C SER A 329 19.90 1.62 6.55
N ILE A 330 18.77 0.98 6.85
CA ILE A 330 18.13 1.06 8.17
C ILE A 330 19.01 0.43 9.25
N ALA A 331 19.53 -0.77 9.02
CA ALA A 331 20.38 -1.48 9.99
C ALA A 331 21.67 -0.70 10.32
N ASP A 332 22.20 0.04 9.35
CA ASP A 332 23.39 0.89 9.50
C ASP A 332 23.07 2.25 10.13
N GLY A 333 21.81 2.50 10.52
CA GLY A 333 21.39 3.78 11.10
C GLY A 333 21.36 4.94 10.09
N GLN A 334 21.43 4.64 8.79
CA GLN A 334 21.39 5.65 7.72
C GLN A 334 19.93 5.98 7.40
N THR A 335 19.24 6.66 8.32
CA THR A 335 17.81 6.92 8.32
C THR A 335 17.47 8.38 8.60
N THR A 336 16.24 8.75 8.29
CA THR A 336 15.63 10.05 8.60
C THR A 336 15.18 10.16 10.06
N GLY A 337 14.71 11.35 10.45
CA GLY A 337 14.35 11.67 11.83
C GLY A 337 13.20 10.84 12.42
N ASP A 338 12.26 10.38 11.58
CA ASP A 338 11.13 9.54 12.00
C ASP A 338 11.57 8.18 12.57
N LEU A 339 12.72 7.67 12.12
CA LEU A 339 13.37 6.47 12.64
C LEU A 339 14.52 6.78 13.65
N GLY A 340 14.63 8.03 14.09
CA GLY A 340 15.68 8.45 15.04
C GLY A 340 17.01 8.77 14.39
N GLY A 341 17.12 8.74 13.06
CA GLY A 341 18.29 9.13 12.31
C GLY A 341 18.46 10.63 12.15
N LYS A 342 19.48 11.04 11.41
CA LYS A 342 19.80 12.46 11.17
C LYS A 342 19.94 12.79 9.68
N LEU A 343 19.74 11.81 8.81
CA LEU A 343 19.89 12.01 7.39
C LEU A 343 18.67 12.70 6.79
N LYS A 344 18.91 13.39 5.72
CA LYS A 344 17.88 14.00 4.86
C LYS A 344 17.36 12.97 3.85
N THR A 345 16.21 13.23 3.24
CA THR A 345 15.62 12.41 2.16
C THR A 345 16.65 12.08 1.09
N SER A 346 17.34 13.10 0.59
CA SER A 346 18.36 12.98 -0.45
C SER A 346 19.55 12.11 0.01
N GLN A 347 19.97 12.24 1.27
CA GLN A 347 21.09 11.47 1.82
C GLN A 347 20.74 10.00 2.04
N VAL A 348 19.52 9.68 2.50
CA VAL A 348 19.06 8.29 2.58
C VAL A 348 19.00 7.67 1.18
N THR A 349 18.49 8.40 0.19
CA THR A 349 18.47 7.95 -1.21
C THR A 349 19.88 7.61 -1.71
N GLU A 350 20.87 8.48 -1.44
CA GLU A 350 22.27 8.22 -1.79
C GLU A 350 22.85 7.00 -1.07
N ALA A 351 22.51 6.83 0.21
CA ALA A 351 22.94 5.68 1.00
C ALA A 351 22.41 4.37 0.40
N VAL A 352 21.13 4.31 0.08
CA VAL A 352 20.50 3.15 -0.58
C VAL A 352 21.19 2.86 -1.93
N CYS A 353 21.43 3.89 -2.77
CA CYS A 353 22.13 3.71 -4.05
C CYS A 353 23.56 3.20 -3.88
N LYS A 354 24.32 3.69 -2.87
CA LYS A 354 25.67 3.22 -2.57
C LYS A 354 25.68 1.77 -2.12
N ILE A 355 24.80 1.40 -1.19
CA ILE A 355 24.67 0.01 -0.74
C ILE A 355 24.31 -0.88 -1.93
N LEU A 356 23.31 -0.48 -2.73
CA LEU A 356 22.90 -1.20 -3.92
C LEU A 356 24.08 -1.45 -4.87
N ALA A 357 24.99 -0.49 -5.06
CA ALA A 357 26.16 -0.64 -5.91
C ALA A 357 27.14 -1.71 -5.40
N THR A 358 27.19 -1.98 -4.10
CA THR A 358 28.10 -2.95 -3.47
C THR A 358 27.51 -4.36 -3.33
N LEU A 359 26.19 -4.51 -3.37
CA LEU A 359 25.51 -5.82 -3.35
C LEU A 359 25.71 -6.57 -4.65
#